data_75c98da6eb5b7c42da347fe40775c923
#
_entry.id   75c98da6eb5b7c42da347fe40775c923
#
_cell.length_a   1.000
_cell.length_b   1.000
_cell.length_c   1.000
_cell.angle_alpha   90.00
_cell.angle_beta   90.00
_cell.angle_gamma   90.00
#
_symmetry.space_group_name_H-M   'P 1'
#
loop_
_entity.id
_entity.type
_entity.pdbx_description
1 polymer ?
#
loop_
_entity_poly.entity_id
_entity_poly.type
_entity_poly.pdbx_seq_one_letter_code
_entity_poly.pdbx_strand_id
1 'polypeptide(L)'
;MSVAGVGLTFFVVALFLGPIYGHSILYRDANLYFHLILPLVSMIEFVFLYIPKESLTFKHTFLTMIQPSVYGLAYLLNIMINGKGEWPNTNDWYGFLNWGLGVGLLIFLFIVIASWGISCGLRALNKQTSRLFSAQ
;
A
#
# COMPACT_ATOMS: atom_id res chain seq x y z
N MET A 1 10.16 -1.43 -6.28
CA MET A 1 9.74 -0.91 -4.97
C MET A 1 8.43 -0.12 -5.04
N SER A 2 8.24 0.75 -6.03
CA SER A 2 6.98 1.51 -6.22
C SER A 2 5.73 0.63 -6.39
N VAL A 3 5.84 -0.52 -7.07
CA VAL A 3 4.71 -1.43 -7.31
C VAL A 3 4.09 -1.97 -6.01
N ALA A 4 4.91 -2.31 -5.01
CA ALA A 4 4.37 -2.75 -3.71
C ALA A 4 3.64 -1.60 -2.98
N GLY A 5 4.09 -0.35 -3.14
CA GLY A 5 3.42 0.82 -2.57
C GLY A 5 2.05 1.06 -3.20
N VAL A 6 1.94 1.01 -4.53
CA VAL A 6 0.63 1.15 -5.20
C VAL A 6 -0.29 -0.06 -4.93
N GLY A 7 0.30 -1.26 -4.82
CA GLY A 7 -0.42 -2.46 -4.38
C GLY A 7 -0.97 -2.31 -2.95
N LEU A 8 -0.17 -1.74 -2.04
CA LEU A 8 -0.64 -1.42 -0.69
C LEU A 8 -1.83 -0.46 -0.72
N THR A 9 -1.79 0.59 -1.55
CA THR A 9 -2.92 1.52 -1.72
C THR A 9 -4.18 0.77 -2.14
N PHE A 10 -4.08 -0.12 -3.13
CA PHE A 10 -5.20 -0.96 -3.56
C PHE A 10 -5.79 -1.77 -2.41
N PHE A 11 -4.96 -2.52 -1.67
CA PHE A 11 -5.44 -3.38 -0.59
C PHE A 11 -6.01 -2.57 0.58
N VAL A 12 -5.40 -1.46 0.96
CA VAL A 12 -5.91 -0.57 2.02
C VAL A 12 -7.27 0.01 1.62
N VAL A 13 -7.41 0.48 0.38
CA VAL A 13 -8.69 1.02 -0.09
C VAL A 13 -9.74 -0.07 -0.22
N ALA A 14 -9.41 -1.21 -0.83
CA ALA A 14 -10.37 -2.28 -1.08
C ALA A 14 -10.86 -2.97 0.20
N LEU A 15 -9.94 -3.25 1.16
CA LEU A 15 -10.22 -4.11 2.29
C LEU A 15 -10.44 -3.35 3.62
N PHE A 16 -9.93 -2.13 3.73
CA PHE A 16 -10.04 -1.34 4.95
C PHE A 16 -10.91 -0.10 4.77
N LEU A 17 -10.56 0.82 3.88
CA LEU A 17 -11.30 2.07 3.72
C LEU A 17 -12.64 1.88 3.02
N GLY A 18 -12.74 0.99 2.05
CA GLY A 18 -13.96 0.71 1.31
C GLY A 18 -15.13 0.25 2.18
N PRO A 19 -14.93 -0.71 3.09
CA PRO A 19 -15.96 -1.10 4.07
C PRO A 19 -16.39 0.02 5.03
N ILE A 20 -15.48 0.97 5.36
CA ILE A 20 -15.75 2.06 6.31
C ILE A 20 -16.46 3.23 5.63
N TYR A 21 -15.94 3.69 4.49
CA TYR A 21 -16.39 4.91 3.82
C TYR A 21 -17.27 4.68 2.59
N GLY A 22 -17.37 3.43 2.14
CA GLY A 22 -18.12 3.03 0.96
C GLY A 22 -17.26 2.98 -0.31
N HIS A 23 -17.24 1.83 -0.98
CA HIS A 23 -16.47 1.62 -2.22
C HIS A 23 -16.91 2.56 -3.34
N SER A 24 -18.20 2.90 -3.41
CA SER A 24 -18.74 3.82 -4.43
C SER A 24 -18.16 5.23 -4.36
N ILE A 25 -17.75 5.67 -3.17
CA ILE A 25 -17.12 6.98 -2.95
C ILE A 25 -15.63 6.89 -3.30
N LEU A 26 -14.96 5.82 -2.85
CA LEU A 26 -13.51 5.65 -3.00
C LEU A 26 -13.08 5.23 -4.42
N TYR A 27 -14.02 4.75 -5.24
CA TYR A 27 -13.79 4.39 -6.65
C TYR A 27 -14.52 5.32 -7.62
N ARG A 28 -14.75 6.58 -7.21
CA ARG A 28 -15.38 7.57 -8.06
C ARG A 28 -14.34 8.46 -8.74
N ASP A 29 -14.61 8.85 -9.98
CA ASP A 29 -13.81 9.81 -10.76
C ASP A 29 -12.32 9.41 -10.81
N ALA A 30 -11.41 10.34 -10.53
CA ALA A 30 -9.97 10.11 -10.53
C ALA A 30 -9.52 9.04 -9.51
N ASN A 31 -10.26 8.85 -8.42
CA ASN A 31 -9.93 7.84 -7.41
C ASN A 31 -10.03 6.41 -7.94
N LEU A 32 -10.90 6.15 -8.91
CA LEU A 32 -10.98 4.85 -9.59
C LEU A 32 -9.63 4.48 -10.21
N TYR A 33 -8.99 5.46 -10.87
CA TYR A 33 -7.68 5.23 -11.49
C TYR A 33 -6.58 5.00 -10.46
N PHE A 34 -6.51 5.84 -9.44
CA PHE A 34 -5.41 5.79 -8.45
C PHE A 34 -5.54 4.64 -7.46
N HIS A 35 -6.76 4.21 -7.13
CA HIS A 35 -7.00 3.20 -6.10
C HIS A 35 -7.29 1.81 -6.66
N LEU A 36 -7.64 1.68 -7.94
CA LEU A 36 -7.99 0.41 -8.55
C LEU A 36 -7.18 0.14 -9.83
N ILE A 37 -7.35 0.95 -10.87
CA ILE A 37 -6.82 0.64 -12.21
C ILE A 37 -5.29 0.66 -12.20
N LEU A 38 -4.67 1.76 -11.78
CA LEU A 38 -3.23 1.93 -11.78
C LEU A 38 -2.51 0.88 -10.91
N PRO A 39 -2.94 0.60 -9.67
CA PRO A 39 -2.36 -0.47 -8.86
C PRO A 39 -2.44 -1.85 -9.53
N LEU A 40 -3.60 -2.23 -10.08
CA LEU A 40 -3.77 -3.52 -10.74
C LEU A 40 -2.89 -3.66 -11.97
N VAL A 41 -2.87 -2.64 -12.84
CA VAL A 41 -2.01 -2.64 -14.04
C VAL A 41 -0.54 -2.73 -13.64
N SER A 42 -0.09 -1.95 -12.66
CA SER A 42 1.30 -1.99 -12.18
C SER A 42 1.69 -3.34 -11.59
N MET A 43 0.80 -4.00 -10.85
CA MET A 43 1.07 -5.34 -10.31
C MET A 43 1.13 -6.40 -11.42
N ILE A 44 0.23 -6.34 -12.40
CA ILE A 44 0.22 -7.23 -13.56
C ILE A 44 1.49 -7.04 -14.39
N GLU A 45 1.84 -5.79 -14.71
CA GLU A 45 3.07 -5.46 -15.42
C GLU A 45 4.30 -6.03 -14.70
N PHE A 46 4.40 -5.80 -13.39
CA PHE A 46 5.52 -6.31 -12.60
C PHE A 46 5.59 -7.84 -12.61
N VAL A 47 4.46 -8.53 -12.48
CA VAL A 47 4.44 -10.00 -12.40
C VAL A 47 4.76 -10.64 -13.75
N PHE A 48 4.23 -10.10 -14.86
CA PHE A 48 4.27 -10.78 -16.16
C PHE A 48 5.28 -10.19 -17.14
N LEU A 49 5.57 -8.89 -17.07
CA LEU A 49 6.39 -8.20 -18.06
C LEU A 49 7.77 -7.76 -17.51
N TYR A 50 7.88 -7.59 -16.19
CA TYR A 50 9.15 -7.15 -15.61
C TYR A 50 10.13 -8.30 -15.48
N ILE A 51 11.22 -8.23 -16.25
CA ILE A 51 12.36 -9.15 -16.17
C ILE A 51 13.50 -8.43 -15.45
N PRO A 52 13.78 -8.76 -14.19
CA PRO A 52 14.85 -8.10 -13.45
C PRO A 52 16.22 -8.49 -14.01
N LYS A 53 17.10 -7.51 -14.22
CA LYS A 53 18.50 -7.75 -14.63
C LYS A 53 19.26 -8.57 -13.59
N GLU A 54 18.96 -8.37 -12.32
CA GLU A 54 19.47 -9.14 -11.20
C GLU A 54 18.34 -9.82 -10.45
N SER A 55 18.58 -11.00 -9.89
CA SER A 55 17.55 -11.72 -9.14
C SER A 55 17.09 -10.90 -7.93
N LEU A 56 15.79 -10.66 -7.84
CA LEU A 56 15.20 -10.01 -6.68
C LEU A 56 15.40 -10.88 -5.43
N THR A 57 16.29 -10.46 -4.54
CA THR A 57 16.54 -11.16 -3.29
C THR A 57 15.43 -10.91 -2.26
N PHE A 58 15.31 -11.79 -1.28
CA PHE A 58 14.37 -11.60 -0.18
C PHE A 58 14.66 -10.30 0.61
N LYS A 59 15.93 -9.91 0.72
CA LYS A 59 16.32 -8.65 1.39
C LYS A 59 15.71 -7.42 0.74
N HIS A 60 15.53 -7.40 -0.59
CA HIS A 60 14.93 -6.28 -1.29
C HIS A 60 13.45 -6.06 -0.90
N THR A 61 12.74 -7.08 -0.41
CA THR A 61 11.35 -6.93 0.01
C THR A 61 11.19 -6.06 1.26
N PHE A 62 12.18 -6.03 2.15
CA PHE A 62 12.15 -5.17 3.35
C PHE A 62 12.20 -3.68 3.02
N LEU A 63 12.82 -3.32 1.90
CA LEU A 63 12.91 -1.92 1.48
C LEU A 63 11.53 -1.29 1.18
N THR A 64 10.52 -2.12 0.92
CA THR A 64 9.15 -1.63 0.68
C THR A 64 8.46 -1.13 1.95
N MET A 65 8.95 -1.51 3.13
CA MET A 65 8.46 -1.00 4.42
C MET A 65 8.85 0.46 4.66
N ILE A 66 9.92 0.95 4.02
CA ILE A 66 10.43 2.31 4.24
C ILE A 66 9.40 3.35 3.87
N GLN A 67 8.78 3.23 2.69
CA GLN A 67 7.80 4.21 2.20
C GLN A 67 6.61 4.38 3.15
N PRO A 68 5.84 3.33 3.53
CA PRO A 68 4.74 3.48 4.47
C PRO A 68 5.21 3.90 5.86
N SER A 69 6.41 3.50 6.29
CA SER A 69 6.95 3.93 7.59
C SER A 69 7.22 5.43 7.61
N VAL A 70 7.90 5.98 6.60
CA VAL A 70 8.17 7.42 6.51
C VAL A 70 6.86 8.21 6.40
N TYR A 71 5.94 7.73 5.55
CA TYR A 71 4.63 8.37 5.39
C TYR A 71 3.84 8.38 6.71
N GLY A 72 3.77 7.25 7.40
CA GLY A 72 3.02 7.13 8.65
C GLY A 72 3.64 7.96 9.79
N LEU A 73 4.98 8.04 9.85
CA LEU A 73 5.64 8.94 10.79
C LEU A 73 5.31 10.41 10.50
N ALA A 74 5.36 10.82 9.23
CA ALA A 74 4.98 12.17 8.83
C ALA A 74 3.50 12.48 9.14
N TYR A 75 2.61 11.51 8.90
CA TYR A 75 1.19 11.60 9.24
C TYR A 75 0.96 11.79 10.74
N LEU A 76 1.61 10.96 11.59
CA LEU A 76 1.51 11.08 13.04
C LEU A 76 2.10 12.40 13.55
N LEU A 77 3.26 12.81 13.04
CA LEU A 77 3.88 14.08 13.38
C LEU A 77 2.98 15.27 13.01
N ASN A 78 2.34 15.23 11.84
CA ASN A 78 1.38 16.26 11.44
C ASN A 78 0.23 16.37 12.45
N ILE A 79 -0.34 15.25 12.89
CA ILE A 79 -1.40 15.26 13.90
C ILE A 79 -0.90 15.74 15.26
N MET A 80 0.32 15.37 15.66
CA MET A 80 0.90 15.81 16.94
C MET A 80 1.18 17.32 16.98
N ILE A 81 1.59 17.91 15.85
CA ILE A 81 1.94 19.34 15.76
C ILE A 81 0.67 20.19 15.58
N ASN A 82 -0.22 19.79 14.68
CA ASN A 82 -1.36 20.58 14.25
C ASN A 82 -2.69 20.17 14.90
N GLY A 83 -2.66 19.14 15.77
CA GLY A 83 -3.86 18.52 16.33
C GLY A 83 -4.60 17.64 15.33
N LYS A 84 -5.55 16.85 15.83
CA LYS A 84 -6.38 15.98 14.99
C LYS A 84 -7.29 16.78 14.05
N GLY A 85 -7.83 17.90 14.53
CA GLY A 85 -8.87 18.67 13.83
C GLY A 85 -10.19 17.91 13.74
N GLU A 86 -11.19 18.56 13.12
CA GLU A 86 -12.51 18.01 12.86
C GLU A 86 -12.81 18.03 11.36
N TRP A 87 -13.68 17.10 10.93
CA TRP A 87 -14.13 17.07 9.53
C TRP A 87 -14.83 18.38 9.14
N PRO A 88 -14.57 18.97 7.96
CA PRO A 88 -13.77 18.45 6.83
C PRO A 88 -12.26 18.76 6.91
N ASN A 89 -11.79 19.51 7.89
CA ASN A 89 -10.39 19.96 8.02
C ASN A 89 -9.56 19.10 8.97
N THR A 90 -9.88 17.80 9.05
CA THR A 90 -9.14 16.87 9.90
C THR A 90 -7.76 16.56 9.35
N ASN A 91 -6.77 16.48 10.25
CA ASN A 91 -5.43 15.95 9.95
C ASN A 91 -5.39 14.40 10.01
N ASP A 92 -6.44 13.77 10.58
CA ASP A 92 -6.63 12.31 10.63
C ASP A 92 -7.54 11.86 9.46
N TRP A 93 -7.14 12.17 8.23
CA TRP A 93 -7.95 11.92 7.02
C TRP A 93 -8.22 10.44 6.72
N TYR A 94 -7.47 9.50 7.30
CA TYR A 94 -7.78 8.07 7.25
C TYR A 94 -8.61 7.58 8.43
N GLY A 95 -8.80 8.41 9.46
CA GLY A 95 -9.53 8.04 10.66
C GLY A 95 -8.83 6.99 11.52
N PHE A 96 -7.51 6.81 11.40
CA PHE A 96 -6.77 5.78 12.15
C PHE A 96 -6.83 5.99 13.66
N LEU A 97 -6.94 7.25 14.11
CA LEU A 97 -7.05 7.60 15.52
C LEU A 97 -8.48 7.65 16.06
N ASN A 98 -9.48 7.30 15.25
CA ASN A 98 -10.88 7.28 15.70
C ASN A 98 -11.12 6.26 16.84
N TRP A 99 -10.29 5.22 16.92
CA TRP A 99 -10.32 4.18 17.97
C TRP A 99 -9.22 4.37 19.02
N GLY A 100 -8.65 5.56 19.12
CA GLY A 100 -7.57 5.91 20.03
C GLY A 100 -6.17 5.62 19.48
N LEU A 101 -5.16 6.22 20.14
CA LEU A 101 -3.76 6.16 19.68
C LEU A 101 -3.22 4.74 19.60
N GLY A 102 -3.53 3.89 20.58
CA GLY A 102 -3.03 2.50 20.61
C GLY A 102 -3.51 1.69 19.41
N VAL A 103 -4.81 1.77 19.08
CA VAL A 103 -5.37 1.10 17.91
C VAL A 103 -4.82 1.70 16.62
N GLY A 104 -4.68 3.02 16.55
CA GLY A 104 -4.08 3.70 15.39
C GLY A 104 -2.65 3.23 15.11
N LEU A 105 -1.82 3.06 16.14
CA LEU A 105 -0.46 2.54 16.02
C LEU A 105 -0.45 1.08 15.56
N LEU A 106 -1.39 0.24 16.03
CA LEU A 106 -1.52 -1.14 15.56
C LEU A 106 -1.94 -1.21 14.09
N ILE A 107 -2.88 -0.38 13.66
CA ILE A 107 -3.29 -0.27 12.24
C ILE A 107 -2.08 0.13 11.39
N PHE A 108 -1.32 1.12 11.83
CA PHE A 108 -0.13 1.57 11.15
C PHE A 108 0.93 0.46 11.03
N LEU A 109 1.23 -0.24 12.11
CA LEU A 109 2.15 -1.37 12.11
C LEU A 109 1.68 -2.47 11.15
N PHE A 110 0.38 -2.77 11.15
CA PHE A 110 -0.21 -3.72 10.21
C PHE A 110 -0.01 -3.30 8.76
N ILE A 111 -0.20 -2.01 8.42
CA ILE A 111 0.02 -1.47 7.08
C ILE A 111 1.47 -1.65 6.63
N VAL A 112 2.44 -1.39 7.53
CA VAL A 112 3.87 -1.57 7.24
C VAL A 112 4.20 -3.04 6.96
N ILE A 113 3.67 -3.96 7.79
CA ILE A 113 3.85 -5.40 7.60
C ILE A 113 3.15 -5.89 6.32
N ALA A 114 1.95 -5.40 6.04
CA ALA A 114 1.22 -5.72 4.81
C ALA A 114 1.98 -5.29 3.55
N SER A 115 2.63 -4.12 3.57
CA SER A 115 3.51 -3.67 2.47
C SER A 115 4.63 -4.67 2.17
N TRP A 116 5.27 -5.18 3.22
CA TRP A 116 6.27 -6.24 3.08
C TRP A 116 5.67 -7.53 2.54
N GLY A 117 4.52 -7.98 3.07
CA GLY A 117 3.82 -9.19 2.60
C GLY A 117 3.46 -9.11 1.11
N ILE A 118 2.93 -7.96 0.66
CA ILE A 118 2.63 -7.69 -0.76
C ILE A 118 3.90 -7.82 -1.61
N SER A 119 5.01 -7.22 -1.15
CA SER A 119 6.30 -7.32 -1.84
C SER A 119 6.81 -8.74 -1.96
N CYS A 120 6.67 -9.54 -0.89
CA CYS A 120 7.02 -10.98 -0.91
C CYS A 120 6.16 -11.74 -1.92
N GLY A 121 4.85 -11.50 -1.95
CA GLY A 121 3.93 -12.12 -2.90
C GLY A 121 4.27 -11.75 -4.35
N LEU A 122 4.43 -10.47 -4.64
CA LEU A 122 4.80 -9.98 -5.98
C LEU A 122 6.13 -10.56 -6.45
N ARG A 123 7.14 -10.62 -5.56
CA ARG A 123 8.42 -11.26 -5.87
C ARG A 123 8.26 -12.74 -6.19
N ALA A 124 7.47 -13.48 -5.41
CA ALA A 124 7.25 -14.91 -5.62
C ALA A 124 6.57 -15.16 -6.97
N LEU A 125 5.53 -14.39 -7.29
CA LEU A 125 4.82 -14.48 -8.56
C LEU A 125 5.72 -14.13 -9.75
N ASN A 126 6.46 -13.01 -9.68
CA ASN A 126 7.40 -12.62 -10.74
C ASN A 126 8.47 -13.69 -10.99
N LYS A 127 9.02 -14.29 -9.92
CA LYS A 127 10.00 -15.39 -10.04
C LYS A 127 9.40 -16.62 -10.72
N GLN A 128 8.14 -16.94 -10.44
CA GLN A 128 7.46 -18.08 -11.05
C GLN A 128 7.20 -17.84 -12.54
N THR A 129 6.66 -16.68 -12.91
CA THR A 129 6.39 -16.32 -14.31
C THR A 129 7.67 -16.23 -15.12
N SER A 130 8.73 -15.60 -14.61
CA SER A 130 10.03 -15.51 -15.28
C SER A 130 10.62 -16.88 -15.60
N ARG A 131 10.44 -17.87 -14.74
CA ARG A 131 10.88 -19.25 -15.01
C ARG A 131 10.09 -19.92 -16.14
N LEU A 132 8.79 -19.68 -16.23
CA LEU A 132 7.95 -20.23 -17.29
C LEU A 132 8.33 -19.66 -18.66
N PHE A 133 8.66 -18.38 -18.74
CA PHE A 133 9.10 -17.74 -19.98
C PHE A 133 10.55 -18.09 -20.39
N SER A 134 11.41 -18.44 -19.43
CA SER A 134 12.81 -18.84 -19.71
C SER A 134 12.92 -20.32 -20.13
N ALA A 135 11.88 -21.12 -20.00
CA ALA A 135 11.85 -22.54 -20.36
C ALA A 135 11.31 -22.78 -21.79
N GLN A 136 10.91 -21.72 -22.48
CA GLN A 136 10.52 -21.73 -23.91
C GLN A 136 11.66 -21.26 -24.78
#